data_7a237caab8e74f18a441d8bab38fcd39
#
_entry.id   7a237caab8e74f18a441d8bab38fcd39
#
_cell.length_a   1.000
_cell.length_b   1.000
_cell.length_c   1.000
_cell.angle_alpha   90.00
_cell.angle_beta   90.00
_cell.angle_gamma   90.00
#
_symmetry.space_group_name_H-M   'P 1'
#
loop_
_entity.id
_entity.type
_entity.pdbx_description
1 polymer ?
#
loop_
_entity_poly.entity_id
_entity_poly.type
_entity_poly.pdbx_seq_one_letter_code
_entity_poly.pdbx_strand_id
1 'polypeptide(L)'
;MGHLMGLFDNEWLGIPPTRKIAMLRYAEFIRIDDGKITDTAMFFDIPALMMQAGLQPFPVQTGAQLIQPGPMTHDGLMFSDIDPEEGVKTLKAIEFMIDDIRDWKGRDEEGLLVELPRSWNDDMIWWGPAGIGAAYTIERYAEQHAGPFRDGLTDKIFNGHVARIAEGSFGGFFGWANLTLTPAGGFMGMPATGEASDMRVIDMYRRSGDKLTENWIFIDLLHFWYNQGVDILSRTTGIGRV
;
A
#
# COMPACT_ATOMS: atom_id res chain seq x y z
N MET A 1 -5.70 8.68 6.95
CA MET A 1 -4.28 8.33 6.81
C MET A 1 -3.39 9.52 7.09
N GLY A 2 -2.13 9.27 7.41
CA GLY A 2 -1.18 10.33 7.74
C GLY A 2 0.15 9.78 8.25
N HIS A 3 0.87 10.64 8.98
CA HIS A 3 2.10 10.27 9.66
C HIS A 3 2.00 10.67 11.14
N LEU A 4 2.36 9.74 12.02
CA LEU A 4 2.71 10.06 13.39
C LEU A 4 4.16 10.53 13.38
N MET A 5 4.41 11.74 13.87
CA MET A 5 5.73 12.36 13.88
C MET A 5 6.17 12.63 15.31
N GLY A 6 7.38 12.25 15.64
CA GLY A 6 7.96 12.50 16.97
C GLY A 6 9.42 12.16 17.06
N LEU A 7 10.04 12.47 18.20
CA LEU A 7 11.38 11.98 18.52
C LEU A 7 11.30 10.48 18.83
N PHE A 8 12.14 9.70 18.16
CA PHE A 8 12.22 8.27 18.40
C PHE A 8 13.29 7.98 19.46
N ASP A 9 12.90 8.19 20.72
CA ASP A 9 13.82 8.17 21.88
C ASP A 9 13.88 6.83 22.59
N ASN A 10 12.86 5.98 22.44
CA ASN A 10 12.77 4.69 23.10
C ASN A 10 12.68 3.57 22.08
N GLU A 11 13.16 2.38 22.44
CA GLU A 11 12.97 1.19 21.64
C GLU A 11 11.49 0.87 21.47
N TRP A 12 11.11 0.46 20.25
CA TRP A 12 9.77 0.00 19.95
C TRP A 12 9.81 -1.22 19.01
N LEU A 13 9.19 -2.31 19.42
CA LEU A 13 9.19 -3.59 18.66
C LEU A 13 10.60 -4.10 18.32
N GLY A 14 11.58 -3.90 19.21
CA GLY A 14 12.97 -4.24 18.95
C GLY A 14 13.70 -3.27 18.00
N ILE A 15 13.03 -2.26 17.46
CA ILE A 15 13.63 -1.23 16.62
C ILE A 15 14.36 -0.25 17.54
N PRO A 16 15.69 -0.07 17.38
CA PRO A 16 16.46 0.76 18.27
C PRO A 16 16.16 2.25 18.08
N PRO A 17 16.18 3.06 19.15
CA PRO A 17 15.90 4.49 19.08
C PRO A 17 16.98 5.23 18.30
N THR A 18 16.56 6.16 17.44
CA THR A 18 17.48 7.01 16.67
C THR A 18 17.81 8.32 17.35
N ARG A 19 16.98 8.76 18.29
CA ARG A 19 16.98 10.11 18.91
C ARG A 19 16.85 11.23 17.87
N LYS A 20 16.21 10.91 16.74
CA LYS A 20 15.88 11.82 15.64
C LYS A 20 14.37 11.84 15.45
N ILE A 21 13.87 12.83 14.72
CA ILE A 21 12.48 12.82 14.28
C ILE A 21 12.30 11.61 13.34
N ALA A 22 11.27 10.82 13.64
CA ALA A 22 10.81 9.74 12.79
C ALA A 22 9.36 9.99 12.39
N MET A 23 8.98 9.46 11.24
CA MET A 23 7.64 9.53 10.70
C MET A 23 7.11 8.13 10.50
N LEU A 24 6.10 7.76 11.30
CA LEU A 24 5.40 6.49 11.16
C LEU A 24 4.14 6.71 10.34
N ARG A 25 4.17 6.23 9.11
CA ARG A 25 3.03 6.28 8.19
C ARG A 25 1.93 5.35 8.67
N TYR A 26 0.67 5.83 8.65
CA TYR A 26 -0.48 5.04 9.05
C TYR A 26 -1.71 5.30 8.19
N ALA A 27 -2.60 4.32 8.15
CA ALA A 27 -3.97 4.46 7.67
C ALA A 27 -4.92 3.74 8.61
N GLU A 28 -6.11 4.29 8.77
CA GLU A 28 -7.13 3.77 9.68
C GLU A 28 -8.50 3.87 9.02
N PHE A 29 -9.28 2.78 9.13
CA PHE A 29 -10.70 2.73 8.88
C PHE A 29 -11.43 2.62 10.21
N ILE A 30 -12.43 3.45 10.41
CA ILE A 30 -13.22 3.51 11.63
C ILE A 30 -14.68 3.23 11.26
N ARG A 31 -15.30 2.29 11.99
CA ARG A 31 -16.74 2.06 11.93
C ARG A 31 -17.42 2.77 13.09
N ILE A 32 -18.49 3.48 12.79
CA ILE A 32 -19.30 4.22 13.76
C ILE A 32 -20.73 3.70 13.68
N ASP A 33 -21.24 3.18 14.79
CA ASP A 33 -22.63 2.77 14.96
C ASP A 33 -23.21 3.55 16.15
N ASP A 34 -24.38 4.18 15.95
CA ASP A 34 -25.07 4.99 16.97
C ASP A 34 -24.16 6.05 17.63
N GLY A 35 -23.31 6.72 16.83
CA GLY A 35 -22.40 7.76 17.28
C GLY A 35 -21.23 7.28 18.13
N LYS A 36 -20.95 5.98 18.15
CA LYS A 36 -19.83 5.36 18.84
C LYS A 36 -18.94 4.60 17.88
N ILE A 37 -17.64 4.65 18.12
CA ILE A 37 -16.67 3.81 17.42
C ILE A 37 -16.88 2.37 17.91
N THR A 38 -17.21 1.46 16.98
CA THR A 38 -17.44 0.03 17.26
C THR A 38 -16.28 -0.83 16.79
N ASP A 39 -15.65 -0.44 15.68
CA ASP A 39 -14.51 -1.16 15.12
C ASP A 39 -13.48 -0.17 14.58
N THR A 40 -12.22 -0.55 14.63
CA THR A 40 -11.13 0.13 13.93
C THR A 40 -10.21 -0.89 13.25
N ALA A 41 -9.70 -0.54 12.07
CA ALA A 41 -8.62 -1.26 11.40
C ALA A 41 -7.51 -0.26 11.10
N MET A 42 -6.35 -0.42 11.74
CA MET A 42 -5.23 0.50 11.64
C MET A 42 -3.98 -0.24 11.15
N PHE A 43 -3.33 0.34 10.15
CA PHE A 43 -2.10 -0.15 9.57
C PHE A 43 -0.96 0.84 9.79
N PHE A 44 0.21 0.32 10.11
CA PHE A 44 1.45 1.07 10.20
C PHE A 44 2.48 0.53 9.21
N ASP A 45 3.18 1.41 8.53
CA ASP A 45 4.36 1.02 7.74
C ASP A 45 5.58 0.91 8.66
N ILE A 46 5.60 -0.17 9.47
CA ILE A 46 6.68 -0.44 10.42
C ILE A 46 8.03 -0.61 9.70
N PRO A 47 8.12 -1.30 8.54
CA PRO A 47 9.37 -1.37 7.80
C PRO A 47 9.94 -0.01 7.39
N ALA A 48 9.10 1.01 7.13
CA ALA A 48 9.56 2.37 6.87
C ALA A 48 10.23 2.99 8.10
N LEU A 49 9.73 2.71 9.31
CA LEU A 49 10.40 3.13 10.56
C LEU A 49 11.74 2.39 10.75
N MET A 50 11.78 1.08 10.45
CA MET A 50 13.03 0.30 10.48
C MET A 50 14.09 0.93 9.57
N MET A 51 13.71 1.30 8.33
CA MET A 51 14.63 1.96 7.40
C MET A 51 15.10 3.34 7.90
N GLN A 52 14.21 4.13 8.52
CA GLN A 52 14.60 5.39 9.16
C GLN A 52 15.56 5.17 10.36
N ALA A 53 15.48 4.04 11.02
CA ALA A 53 16.42 3.61 12.06
C ALA A 53 17.75 3.06 11.51
N GLY A 54 17.93 3.03 10.18
CA GLY A 54 19.14 2.52 9.53
C GLY A 54 19.18 1.00 9.38
N LEU A 55 18.04 0.34 9.53
CA LEU A 55 17.93 -1.10 9.30
C LEU A 55 17.55 -1.38 7.84
N GLN A 56 17.83 -2.59 7.38
CA GLN A 56 17.49 -3.05 6.01
C GLN A 56 16.55 -4.27 6.12
N PRO A 57 15.23 -4.06 6.38
CA PRO A 57 14.30 -5.16 6.58
C PRO A 57 14.07 -5.99 5.31
N PHE A 58 14.19 -5.36 4.15
CA PHE A 58 14.01 -5.96 2.83
C PHE A 58 15.24 -5.76 1.94
N PRO A 59 15.37 -6.49 0.82
CA PRO A 59 16.27 -6.14 -0.26
C PRO A 59 16.04 -4.71 -0.77
N VAL A 60 16.97 -4.20 -1.58
CA VAL A 60 16.85 -2.85 -2.16
C VAL A 60 15.55 -2.78 -2.98
N GLN A 61 14.71 -1.81 -2.63
CA GLN A 61 13.42 -1.61 -3.29
C GLN A 61 13.57 -1.04 -4.70
N THR A 62 12.61 -1.32 -5.56
CA THR A 62 12.58 -0.87 -6.96
C THR A 62 12.09 0.58 -7.10
N GLY A 63 11.18 1.01 -6.22
CA GLY A 63 10.64 2.36 -6.20
C GLY A 63 11.46 3.33 -5.36
N ALA A 64 11.09 4.61 -5.39
CA ALA A 64 11.76 5.66 -4.62
C ALA A 64 11.53 5.51 -3.12
N GLN A 65 12.62 5.63 -2.34
CA GLN A 65 12.54 5.69 -0.88
C GLN A 65 12.39 7.15 -0.45
N LEU A 66 11.24 7.47 0.13
CA LEU A 66 10.96 8.83 0.60
C LEU A 66 9.87 8.81 1.69
N ILE A 67 9.77 9.91 2.42
CA ILE A 67 8.60 10.19 3.26
C ILE A 67 7.47 10.60 2.33
N GLN A 68 6.41 9.81 2.31
CA GLN A 68 5.31 9.99 1.35
C GLN A 68 4.48 11.22 1.75
N PRO A 69 4.28 12.18 0.85
CA PRO A 69 3.47 13.37 1.13
C PRO A 69 1.98 13.01 1.14
N GLY A 70 1.17 13.97 1.58
CA GLY A 70 -0.26 13.98 1.28
C GLY A 70 -0.51 14.20 -0.23
N PRO A 71 -1.79 14.42 -0.62
CA PRO A 71 -2.13 14.62 -2.02
C PRO A 71 -1.44 15.85 -2.61
N MET A 72 -1.02 15.74 -3.86
CA MET A 72 -0.34 16.82 -4.59
C MET A 72 -1.20 18.06 -4.77
N THR A 73 -2.50 17.93 -4.61
CA THR A 73 -3.49 19.03 -4.65
C THR A 73 -3.65 19.76 -3.32
N HIS A 74 -3.06 19.25 -2.23
CA HIS A 74 -3.15 19.81 -0.87
C HIS A 74 -4.57 19.93 -0.30
N ASP A 75 -5.50 19.09 -0.74
CA ASP A 75 -6.92 19.09 -0.38
C ASP A 75 -7.38 17.81 0.36
N GLY A 76 -6.44 17.06 0.93
CA GLY A 76 -6.72 15.80 1.63
C GLY A 76 -7.43 15.94 2.98
N LEU A 77 -7.58 17.16 3.50
CA LEU A 77 -8.37 17.46 4.69
C LEU A 77 -9.72 18.04 4.24
N MET A 78 -10.75 17.22 4.25
CA MET A 78 -12.08 17.56 3.76
C MET A 78 -12.97 18.00 4.94
N PHE A 79 -13.02 19.32 5.19
CA PHE A 79 -13.84 19.90 6.26
C PHE A 79 -15.09 20.63 5.76
N SER A 80 -15.21 20.83 4.46
CA SER A 80 -16.34 21.49 3.84
C SER A 80 -17.33 20.46 3.30
N ASP A 81 -18.59 20.84 3.19
CA ASP A 81 -19.59 20.03 2.48
C ASP A 81 -19.14 19.82 1.03
N ILE A 82 -19.20 18.58 0.60
CA ILE A 82 -18.83 18.15 -0.75
C ILE A 82 -20.07 17.54 -1.39
N ASP A 83 -20.25 17.78 -2.69
CA ASP A 83 -21.32 17.16 -3.46
C ASP A 83 -21.19 15.62 -3.37
N PRO A 84 -22.20 14.91 -2.84
CA PRO A 84 -22.15 13.44 -2.71
C PRO A 84 -21.91 12.72 -4.06
N GLU A 85 -22.36 13.30 -5.18
CA GLU A 85 -22.15 12.72 -6.51
C GLU A 85 -20.68 12.59 -6.88
N GLU A 86 -19.81 13.46 -6.37
CA GLU A 86 -18.36 13.34 -6.59
C GLU A 86 -17.79 12.08 -5.91
N GLY A 87 -18.23 11.75 -4.70
CA GLY A 87 -17.88 10.50 -4.03
C GLY A 87 -18.36 9.27 -4.80
N VAL A 88 -19.58 9.31 -5.33
CA VAL A 88 -20.11 8.23 -6.18
C VAL A 88 -19.26 8.02 -7.43
N LYS A 89 -18.83 9.09 -8.11
CA LYS A 89 -17.93 9.00 -9.27
C LYS A 89 -16.57 8.39 -8.89
N THR A 90 -16.03 8.80 -7.74
CA THR A 90 -14.75 8.29 -7.25
C THR A 90 -14.86 6.79 -6.91
N LEU A 91 -15.92 6.38 -6.22
CA LEU A 91 -16.14 4.97 -5.91
C LEU A 91 -16.28 4.13 -7.18
N LYS A 92 -17.02 4.60 -8.19
CA LYS A 92 -17.14 3.92 -9.49
C LYS A 92 -15.80 3.77 -10.20
N ALA A 93 -14.92 4.79 -10.16
CA ALA A 93 -13.58 4.70 -10.75
C ALA A 93 -12.72 3.64 -10.05
N ILE A 94 -12.80 3.56 -8.71
CA ILE A 94 -12.12 2.53 -7.92
C ILE A 94 -12.68 1.13 -8.24
N GLU A 95 -14.00 0.98 -8.30
CA GLU A 95 -14.64 -0.29 -8.62
C GLU A 95 -14.32 -0.76 -10.03
N PHE A 96 -14.31 0.14 -11.00
CA PHE A 96 -13.89 -0.16 -12.36
C PHE A 96 -12.44 -0.67 -12.40
N MET A 97 -11.52 0.00 -11.71
CA MET A 97 -10.12 -0.46 -11.61
C MET A 97 -10.03 -1.85 -10.97
N ILE A 98 -10.77 -2.11 -9.88
CA ILE A 98 -10.78 -3.42 -9.20
C ILE A 98 -11.26 -4.51 -10.13
N ASP A 99 -12.34 -4.25 -10.89
CA ASP A 99 -12.92 -5.23 -11.82
C ASP A 99 -11.97 -5.49 -13.00
N ASP A 100 -11.31 -4.45 -13.51
CA ASP A 100 -10.35 -4.54 -14.62
C ASP A 100 -9.12 -5.39 -14.27
N ILE A 101 -8.60 -5.26 -13.04
CA ILE A 101 -7.45 -6.04 -12.56
C ILE A 101 -7.82 -7.39 -11.92
N ARG A 102 -9.12 -7.70 -11.79
CA ARG A 102 -9.57 -8.94 -11.14
C ARG A 102 -9.12 -10.17 -11.89
N ASP A 103 -9.28 -10.16 -13.21
CA ASP A 103 -8.94 -11.27 -14.10
C ASP A 103 -7.47 -11.21 -14.49
N TRP A 104 -6.63 -11.20 -13.51
CA TRP A 104 -5.17 -11.15 -13.64
C TRP A 104 -4.64 -12.20 -14.58
N LYS A 105 -4.52 -11.82 -15.84
CA LYS A 105 -4.15 -12.72 -16.94
C LYS A 105 -2.64 -12.84 -17.17
N GLY A 106 -1.83 -12.47 -16.22
CA GLY A 106 -0.40 -12.44 -16.41
C GLY A 106 0.05 -11.28 -17.32
N ARG A 107 1.36 -11.05 -17.33
CA ARG A 107 2.00 -9.92 -18.03
C ARG A 107 1.87 -9.99 -19.55
N ASP A 108 1.65 -11.17 -20.13
CA ASP A 108 1.89 -11.46 -21.53
C ASP A 108 0.65 -11.35 -22.44
N GLU A 109 -0.58 -11.39 -21.89
CA GLU A 109 -1.77 -11.46 -22.72
C GLU A 109 -2.21 -10.10 -23.29
N GLU A 110 -2.16 -9.03 -22.52
CA GLU A 110 -2.55 -7.68 -22.96
C GLU A 110 -1.47 -6.63 -22.73
N GLY A 111 -0.58 -6.86 -21.78
CA GLY A 111 0.47 -5.94 -21.34
C GLY A 111 -0.06 -4.84 -20.41
N LEU A 112 0.71 -4.59 -19.35
CA LEU A 112 0.36 -3.58 -18.34
C LEU A 112 0.18 -2.18 -18.92
N LEU A 113 0.93 -1.82 -19.96
CA LEU A 113 0.85 -0.50 -20.61
C LEU A 113 -0.41 -0.31 -21.45
N VAL A 114 -1.18 -1.37 -21.70
CA VAL A 114 -2.50 -1.29 -22.33
C VAL A 114 -3.60 -1.31 -21.28
N GLU A 115 -3.45 -2.10 -20.23
CA GLU A 115 -4.42 -2.24 -19.14
C GLU A 115 -4.48 -0.97 -18.25
N LEU A 116 -3.34 -0.55 -17.72
CA LEU A 116 -3.29 0.52 -16.71
C LEU A 116 -3.89 1.86 -17.17
N PRO A 117 -3.69 2.32 -18.43
CA PRO A 117 -4.28 3.57 -18.91
C PRO A 117 -5.81 3.59 -18.91
N ARG A 118 -6.50 2.47 -18.79
CA ARG A 118 -7.96 2.43 -18.68
C ARG A 118 -8.46 3.06 -17.39
N SER A 119 -7.73 2.84 -16.29
CA SER A 119 -8.11 3.27 -14.93
C SER A 119 -7.29 4.43 -14.40
N TRP A 120 -6.08 4.64 -14.92
CA TRP A 120 -5.10 5.58 -14.39
C TRP A 120 -4.77 6.70 -15.36
N ASN A 121 -4.48 7.88 -14.82
CA ASN A 121 -3.84 8.95 -15.56
C ASN A 121 -2.36 8.61 -15.80
N ASP A 122 -1.79 9.07 -16.93
CA ASP A 122 -0.43 8.73 -17.34
C ASP A 122 0.63 9.20 -16.33
N ASP A 123 0.39 10.34 -15.67
CA ASP A 123 1.23 10.95 -14.65
C ASP A 123 0.91 10.49 -13.21
N MET A 124 0.26 9.35 -13.08
CA MET A 124 -0.12 8.79 -11.78
C MET A 124 1.06 8.64 -10.83
N ILE A 125 0.79 8.71 -9.54
CA ILE A 125 1.75 8.41 -8.49
C ILE A 125 1.24 7.30 -7.61
N TRP A 126 2.05 6.27 -7.44
CA TRP A 126 1.78 5.16 -6.54
C TRP A 126 2.72 5.23 -5.34
N TRP A 127 2.16 5.49 -4.17
CA TRP A 127 2.86 5.60 -2.91
C TRP A 127 2.92 4.24 -2.20
N GLY A 128 3.80 3.38 -2.68
CA GLY A 128 3.99 2.03 -2.14
C GLY A 128 4.64 2.01 -0.76
N PRO A 129 4.47 0.92 0.01
CA PRO A 129 5.09 0.76 1.32
C PRO A 129 6.60 0.55 1.21
N ALA A 130 7.28 0.63 2.35
CA ALA A 130 8.70 0.29 2.45
C ALA A 130 8.97 -1.14 1.96
N GLY A 131 10.06 -1.33 1.25
CA GLY A 131 10.42 -2.58 0.55
C GLY A 131 9.96 -2.61 -0.91
N ILE A 132 9.01 -1.75 -1.31
CA ILE A 132 8.59 -1.55 -2.70
C ILE A 132 8.94 -0.11 -3.13
N GLY A 133 8.53 0.89 -2.35
CA GLY A 133 8.77 2.29 -2.60
C GLY A 133 7.78 2.95 -3.56
N ALA A 134 7.93 4.24 -3.82
CA ALA A 134 7.06 5.00 -4.69
C ALA A 134 7.43 4.86 -6.16
N ALA A 135 6.40 4.81 -7.02
CA ALA A 135 6.54 4.80 -8.46
C ALA A 135 5.76 5.96 -9.09
N TYR A 136 6.34 6.56 -10.11
CA TYR A 136 5.78 7.70 -10.84
C TYR A 136 5.53 7.27 -12.28
N THR A 137 4.43 7.69 -12.86
CA THR A 137 3.93 7.32 -14.18
C THR A 137 3.53 5.86 -14.31
N ILE A 138 2.71 5.58 -15.30
CA ILE A 138 2.24 4.22 -15.59
C ILE A 138 3.42 3.29 -15.92
N GLU A 139 4.39 3.76 -16.71
CA GLU A 139 5.54 2.95 -17.12
C GLU A 139 6.39 2.53 -15.92
N ARG A 140 6.68 3.47 -15.01
CA ARG A 140 7.45 3.16 -13.81
C ARG A 140 6.68 2.27 -12.84
N TYR A 141 5.39 2.49 -12.70
CA TYR A 141 4.53 1.63 -11.89
C TYR A 141 4.50 0.20 -12.45
N ALA A 142 4.38 0.05 -13.77
CA ALA A 142 4.41 -1.25 -14.43
C ALA A 142 5.74 -1.99 -14.21
N GLU A 143 6.87 -1.29 -14.31
CA GLU A 143 8.21 -1.87 -14.13
C GLU A 143 8.56 -2.16 -12.66
N GLN A 144 8.20 -1.26 -11.76
CA GLN A 144 8.69 -1.25 -10.38
C GLN A 144 7.76 -2.00 -9.42
N HIS A 145 6.48 -2.10 -9.74
CA HIS A 145 5.51 -2.77 -8.87
C HIS A 145 4.61 -3.76 -9.59
N ALA A 146 3.76 -3.34 -10.53
CA ALA A 146 2.70 -4.19 -11.06
C ALA A 146 3.26 -5.44 -11.80
N GLY A 147 4.35 -5.29 -12.55
CA GLY A 147 5.04 -6.40 -13.16
C GLY A 147 5.61 -7.38 -12.14
N PRO A 148 6.54 -6.94 -11.26
CA PRO A 148 7.08 -7.78 -10.20
C PRO A 148 6.04 -8.42 -9.29
N PHE A 149 4.93 -7.75 -9.04
CA PHE A 149 3.81 -8.29 -8.27
C PHE A 149 3.16 -9.47 -8.99
N ARG A 150 2.87 -9.32 -10.28
CA ARG A 150 2.24 -10.38 -11.10
C ARG A 150 3.19 -11.54 -11.41
N ASP A 151 4.47 -11.23 -11.65
CA ASP A 151 5.46 -12.26 -11.97
C ASP A 151 5.90 -13.05 -10.73
N GLY A 152 5.95 -12.39 -9.58
CA GLY A 152 6.47 -12.96 -8.34
C GLY A 152 5.46 -13.60 -7.42
N LEU A 153 4.15 -13.46 -7.70
CA LEU A 153 3.06 -13.99 -6.88
C LEU A 153 2.08 -14.78 -7.76
N THR A 154 1.71 -15.97 -7.31
CA THR A 154 0.79 -16.88 -8.01
C THR A 154 -0.43 -17.22 -7.17
N ASP A 155 -1.31 -18.04 -7.73
CA ASP A 155 -2.50 -18.60 -7.06
C ASP A 155 -3.39 -17.53 -6.40
N LYS A 156 -3.53 -16.39 -7.09
CA LYS A 156 -4.30 -15.25 -6.58
C LYS A 156 -5.76 -15.63 -6.32
N ILE A 157 -6.17 -15.46 -5.06
CA ILE A 157 -7.57 -15.50 -4.65
C ILE A 157 -7.96 -14.11 -4.18
N PHE A 158 -8.99 -13.53 -4.79
CA PHE A 158 -9.59 -12.29 -4.32
C PHE A 158 -10.62 -12.60 -3.23
N ASN A 159 -10.32 -12.21 -1.99
CA ASN A 159 -11.17 -12.46 -0.82
C ASN A 159 -12.20 -11.34 -0.58
N GLY A 160 -12.05 -10.22 -1.27
CA GLY A 160 -12.95 -9.07 -1.18
C GLY A 160 -12.48 -7.98 -0.23
N HIS A 161 -13.36 -7.03 0.03
CA HIS A 161 -13.11 -5.89 0.90
C HIS A 161 -14.10 -5.90 2.07
N VAL A 162 -13.61 -5.52 3.26
CA VAL A 162 -14.45 -5.30 4.45
C VAL A 162 -15.26 -4.02 4.30
N ALA A 163 -14.64 -2.97 3.75
CA ALA A 163 -15.28 -1.70 3.48
C ALA A 163 -14.72 -1.05 2.21
N ARG A 164 -15.59 -0.29 1.53
CA ARG A 164 -15.25 0.65 0.45
C ARG A 164 -15.92 1.96 0.75
N ILE A 165 -15.19 3.06 0.68
CA ILE A 165 -15.69 4.41 0.96
C ILE A 165 -15.19 5.38 -0.08
N ALA A 166 -15.95 6.44 -0.33
CA ALA A 166 -15.49 7.58 -1.11
C ALA A 166 -16.24 8.85 -0.71
N GLU A 167 -15.53 9.97 -0.74
CA GLU A 167 -16.06 11.31 -0.56
C GLU A 167 -15.26 12.27 -1.43
N GLY A 168 -15.93 13.13 -2.20
CA GLY A 168 -15.27 14.01 -3.14
C GLY A 168 -14.40 13.24 -4.14
N SER A 169 -13.18 13.69 -4.34
CA SER A 169 -12.20 13.04 -5.21
C SER A 169 -11.40 11.93 -4.54
N PHE A 170 -11.63 11.65 -3.25
CA PHE A 170 -10.92 10.62 -2.50
C PHE A 170 -11.80 9.42 -2.20
N GLY A 171 -11.17 8.25 -2.17
CA GLY A 171 -11.86 7.03 -1.79
C GLY A 171 -10.85 5.90 -1.54
N GLY A 172 -11.34 4.77 -1.11
CA GLY A 172 -10.48 3.63 -0.85
C GLY A 172 -11.22 2.43 -0.32
N PHE A 173 -10.46 1.40 -0.02
CA PHE A 173 -10.97 0.18 0.56
C PHE A 173 -10.03 -0.37 1.62
N PHE A 174 -10.57 -1.30 2.38
CA PHE A 174 -9.87 -2.07 3.38
C PHE A 174 -10.21 -3.55 3.22
N GLY A 175 -9.20 -4.40 3.13
CA GLY A 175 -9.33 -5.85 2.99
C GLY A 175 -8.51 -6.60 4.03
N TRP A 176 -9.17 -7.59 4.72
CA TRP A 176 -8.57 -8.35 5.80
C TRP A 176 -9.01 -9.83 5.76
N ALA A 177 -8.39 -10.65 4.96
CA ALA A 177 -7.40 -10.36 3.91
C ALA A 177 -8.08 -9.91 2.63
N ASN A 178 -7.39 -9.05 1.88
CA ASN A 178 -7.82 -8.64 0.55
C ASN A 178 -7.58 -9.75 -0.50
N LEU A 179 -6.39 -10.31 -0.45
CA LEU A 179 -5.92 -11.36 -1.34
C LEU A 179 -5.33 -12.52 -0.54
N THR A 180 -5.34 -13.71 -1.14
CA THR A 180 -4.44 -14.80 -0.78
C THR A 180 -3.53 -15.05 -1.96
N LEU A 181 -2.21 -15.18 -1.74
CA LEU A 181 -1.17 -15.22 -2.75
C LEU A 181 -0.06 -16.18 -2.33
N THR A 182 0.59 -16.80 -3.33
CA THR A 182 1.74 -17.69 -3.15
C THR A 182 2.99 -17.05 -3.77
N PRO A 183 4.06 -16.74 -3.00
CA PRO A 183 5.31 -16.23 -3.55
C PRO A 183 6.01 -17.27 -4.44
N ALA A 184 6.16 -16.92 -5.72
CA ALA A 184 6.90 -17.69 -6.72
C ALA A 184 8.36 -17.24 -6.87
N GLY A 185 8.73 -16.17 -6.18
CA GLY A 185 10.08 -15.56 -6.18
C GLY A 185 10.15 -14.28 -6.99
N GLY A 186 10.99 -13.35 -6.53
CA GLY A 186 11.24 -12.07 -7.21
C GLY A 186 10.40 -10.91 -6.69
N PHE A 187 9.21 -11.12 -6.17
CA PHE A 187 8.45 -10.04 -5.52
C PHE A 187 9.24 -9.48 -4.34
N MET A 188 9.49 -8.16 -4.35
CA MET A 188 10.34 -7.44 -3.39
C MET A 188 11.79 -8.01 -3.29
N GLY A 189 12.29 -8.71 -4.31
CA GLY A 189 13.58 -9.40 -4.25
C GLY A 189 13.62 -10.59 -3.30
N MET A 190 12.47 -11.04 -2.82
CA MET A 190 12.35 -12.15 -1.88
C MET A 190 12.28 -13.49 -2.61
N PRO A 191 12.71 -14.60 -1.96
CA PRO A 191 12.68 -15.92 -2.56
C PRO A 191 11.25 -16.45 -2.72
N ALA A 192 11.11 -17.48 -3.55
CA ALA A 192 9.91 -18.32 -3.56
C ALA A 192 9.82 -19.08 -2.24
N THR A 193 8.63 -19.13 -1.66
CA THR A 193 8.35 -19.95 -0.47
C THR A 193 7.42 -21.11 -0.81
N GLY A 194 6.55 -20.94 -1.81
CA GLY A 194 5.56 -21.94 -2.19
C GLY A 194 4.38 -22.07 -1.23
N GLU A 195 4.32 -21.24 -0.18
CA GLU A 195 3.26 -21.25 0.82
C GLU A 195 2.26 -20.12 0.56
N ALA A 196 0.97 -20.45 0.50
CA ALA A 196 -0.09 -19.45 0.36
C ALA A 196 -0.22 -18.62 1.63
N SER A 197 -0.38 -17.31 1.50
CA SER A 197 -0.57 -16.40 2.62
C SER A 197 -1.54 -15.28 2.32
N ASP A 198 -2.19 -14.82 3.36
CA ASP A 198 -3.10 -13.69 3.35
C ASP A 198 -2.36 -12.36 3.22
N MET A 199 -2.81 -11.53 2.29
CA MET A 199 -2.34 -10.16 2.14
C MET A 199 -3.44 -9.20 2.58
N ARG A 200 -3.19 -8.49 3.67
CA ARG A 200 -4.07 -7.47 4.24
C ARG A 200 -3.67 -6.11 3.72
N VAL A 201 -4.63 -5.30 3.30
CA VAL A 201 -4.35 -3.98 2.72
C VAL A 201 -5.33 -2.91 3.20
N ILE A 202 -4.86 -1.67 3.25
CA ILE A 202 -5.64 -0.46 3.08
C ILE A 202 -5.12 0.24 1.82
N ASP A 203 -6.04 0.66 0.98
CA ASP A 203 -5.73 1.25 -0.32
C ASP A 203 -6.57 2.52 -0.50
N MET A 204 -5.91 3.67 -0.59
CA MET A 204 -6.54 4.98 -0.71
C MET A 204 -6.16 5.62 -2.05
N TYR A 205 -7.13 6.25 -2.67
CA TYR A 205 -7.00 6.81 -4.02
C TYR A 205 -7.45 8.25 -4.08
N ARG A 206 -6.88 9.01 -5.00
CA ARG A 206 -7.41 10.27 -5.48
C ARG A 206 -7.76 10.14 -6.96
N ARG A 207 -8.95 10.59 -7.31
CA ARG A 207 -9.44 10.71 -8.69
C ARG A 207 -9.16 12.11 -9.24
N SER A 208 -8.84 12.20 -10.52
CA SER A 208 -8.79 13.46 -11.28
C SER A 208 -9.45 13.23 -12.64
N GLY A 209 -10.49 14.00 -12.96
CA GLY A 209 -11.35 13.69 -14.09
C GLY A 209 -12.06 12.36 -13.86
N ASP A 210 -11.98 11.45 -14.81
CA ASP A 210 -12.62 10.14 -14.77
C ASP A 210 -11.68 8.99 -14.33
N LYS A 211 -10.40 9.30 -14.04
CA LYS A 211 -9.37 8.31 -13.73
C LYS A 211 -8.73 8.56 -12.38
N LEU A 212 -8.12 7.51 -11.84
CA LEU A 212 -7.29 7.56 -10.65
C LEU A 212 -5.95 8.21 -10.98
N THR A 213 -5.38 8.97 -10.04
CA THR A 213 -4.15 9.72 -10.26
C THR A 213 -3.13 9.60 -9.14
N GLU A 214 -3.57 9.38 -7.90
CA GLU A 214 -2.70 9.05 -6.78
C GLU A 214 -3.26 7.87 -6.00
N ASN A 215 -2.36 7.03 -5.49
CA ASN A 215 -2.71 5.90 -4.67
C ASN A 215 -1.74 5.79 -3.49
N TRP A 216 -2.26 5.65 -2.30
CA TRP A 216 -1.52 5.36 -1.06
C TRP A 216 -1.91 3.98 -0.58
N ILE A 217 -1.01 3.02 -0.74
CA ILE A 217 -1.26 1.66 -0.29
C ILE A 217 -0.51 1.34 1.00
N PHE A 218 -1.17 0.59 1.87
CA PHE A 218 -0.62 -0.02 3.07
C PHE A 218 -0.82 -1.52 2.98
N ILE A 219 0.27 -2.26 2.99
CA ILE A 219 0.27 -3.72 2.95
C ILE A 219 0.86 -4.21 4.27
N ASP A 220 0.18 -5.13 4.95
CA ASP A 220 0.73 -5.80 6.14
C ASP A 220 1.81 -6.80 5.73
N LEU A 221 2.96 -6.25 5.31
CA LEU A 221 4.11 -7.04 4.84
C LEU A 221 4.74 -7.87 5.95
N LEU A 222 4.65 -7.42 7.21
CA LEU A 222 5.15 -8.20 8.35
C LEU A 222 4.35 -9.48 8.48
N HIS A 223 3.02 -9.41 8.46
CA HIS A 223 2.14 -10.58 8.50
C HIS A 223 2.33 -11.48 7.28
N PHE A 224 2.34 -10.88 6.07
CA PHE A 224 2.47 -11.64 4.83
C PHE A 224 3.74 -12.49 4.81
N TRP A 225 4.90 -11.89 5.11
CA TRP A 225 6.17 -12.61 5.12
C TRP A 225 6.35 -13.52 6.33
N TYR A 226 5.79 -13.16 7.50
CA TYR A 226 5.82 -14.04 8.67
C TYR A 226 5.15 -15.38 8.38
N ASN A 227 3.99 -15.38 7.72
CA ASN A 227 3.29 -16.60 7.30
C ASN A 227 4.09 -17.40 6.25
N GLN A 228 5.06 -16.77 5.60
CA GLN A 228 6.01 -17.41 4.68
C GLN A 228 7.26 -17.97 5.39
N GLY A 229 7.30 -17.93 6.73
CA GLY A 229 8.46 -18.31 7.50
C GLY A 229 9.58 -17.27 7.53
N VAL A 230 9.30 -16.03 7.10
CA VAL A 230 10.29 -14.93 7.04
C VAL A 230 9.91 -13.85 8.05
N ASP A 231 10.56 -13.86 9.21
CA ASP A 231 10.37 -12.85 10.24
C ASP A 231 11.16 -11.56 9.90
N ILE A 232 10.46 -10.61 9.27
CA ILE A 232 11.04 -9.32 8.88
C ILE A 232 11.35 -8.46 10.10
N LEU A 233 10.49 -8.52 11.13
CA LEU A 233 10.66 -7.70 12.32
C LEU A 233 11.90 -8.09 13.12
N SER A 234 12.26 -9.38 13.16
CA SER A 234 13.46 -9.87 13.84
C SER A 234 14.78 -9.37 13.22
N ARG A 235 14.74 -8.83 11.98
CA ARG A 235 15.91 -8.26 11.28
C ARG A 235 16.39 -6.93 11.87
N THR A 236 16.01 -6.61 13.09
CA THR A 236 16.49 -5.44 13.85
C THR A 236 17.90 -5.59 14.41
N THR A 237 18.43 -6.82 14.44
CA THR A 237 19.67 -7.15 15.18
C THR A 237 20.86 -7.54 14.31
N GLY A 238 20.73 -7.63 13.00
CA GLY A 238 21.70 -8.37 12.17
C GLY A 238 22.66 -7.56 11.32
N ILE A 239 22.46 -6.25 11.12
CA ILE A 239 23.35 -5.44 10.28
C ILE A 239 24.03 -4.43 11.17
N GLY A 240 25.33 -4.68 11.37
CA GLY A 240 26.15 -3.91 12.28
C GLY A 240 26.06 -2.41 12.03
N ARG A 241 25.81 -1.69 13.11
CA ARG A 241 26.11 -0.26 13.17
C ARG A 241 27.61 -0.12 13.05
N VAL A 242 28.08 0.42 11.96
CA VAL A 242 29.43 0.98 11.86
C VAL A 242 29.44 2.35 12.50
#